data_293993a76b3aec5273a4e6a458daf767
#
_entry.id   293993a76b3aec5273a4e6a458daf767
#
_cell.length_a   1.000
_cell.length_b   1.000
_cell.length_c   1.000
_cell.angle_alpha   90.00
_cell.angle_beta   90.00
_cell.angle_gamma   90.00
#
_symmetry.space_group_name_H-M   'P 1'
#
loop_
_entity.id
_entity.type
_entity.pdbx_description
1 polymer ?
#
loop_
_entity_poly.entity_id
_entity_poly.type
_entity_poly.pdbx_seq_one_letter_code
_entity_poly.pdbx_strand_id
1 'polypeptide(L)'
;MKSATQKNLNAMPTAKKMNLKTRLYRQRYLYIMLIPAIIWVILMCYLPMFGLYMAFTNYVPDGTPFFQSFFGSEFVGLQWIKYFIFDSGDFYKVMRNTLATSLLTIIFSIPAPIIIALALNEIRMRRFKRVVQTVSYLPYFISWVVVANIFITLLSQDGVINAICLKLHLIDEPIQYFQNGKYFWWIIAIANTWKGMGYNSIIYLSAISGIDAAIYEAAEVDGAGRLQKIWYITLPCLKDTIVIMLILAVGGILNAGFEQQLLMQNNQIMDYALVIDLYSYKFGIQQSM
;
A
#
# COMPACT_ATOMS: atom_id res chain seq x y z
N MET A 1 -32.84 15.59 56.38
CA MET A 1 -32.39 14.35 55.74
C MET A 1 -31.77 14.61 54.32
N LYS A 2 -30.73 15.46 54.21
CA LYS A 2 -30.03 15.76 52.93
C LYS A 2 -28.51 15.75 53.01
N SER A 3 -27.92 15.18 54.10
CA SER A 3 -26.46 15.25 54.36
C SER A 3 -25.71 13.93 54.29
N ALA A 4 -26.41 12.78 54.15
CA ALA A 4 -25.76 11.47 54.19
C ALA A 4 -25.44 10.87 52.79
N THR A 5 -26.05 11.39 51.69
CA THR A 5 -25.92 10.81 50.33
C THR A 5 -24.72 11.36 49.57
N GLN A 6 -24.12 12.47 49.99
CA GLN A 6 -23.00 13.11 49.29
C GLN A 6 -21.60 12.62 49.72
N LYS A 7 -21.50 11.84 50.78
CA LYS A 7 -20.20 11.38 51.33
C LYS A 7 -19.66 10.09 50.72
N ASN A 8 -20.47 9.37 49.95
CA ASN A 8 -20.10 8.06 49.35
C ASN A 8 -19.63 8.12 47.88
N LEU A 9 -19.64 9.29 47.22
CA LEU A 9 -19.22 9.44 45.82
C LEU A 9 -17.72 9.70 45.63
N ASN A 10 -16.97 9.95 46.69
CA ASN A 10 -15.53 10.28 46.62
C ASN A 10 -14.58 9.13 47.00
N ALA A 11 -15.08 7.94 47.16
CA ALA A 11 -14.27 6.75 47.43
C ALA A 11 -14.15 5.82 46.21
N MET A 12 -13.81 6.37 45.05
CA MET A 12 -13.19 5.49 44.03
C MET A 12 -11.77 5.17 44.55
N PRO A 13 -11.43 3.88 44.75
CA PRO A 13 -10.10 3.52 45.21
C PRO A 13 -9.12 3.99 44.14
N THR A 14 -8.31 4.98 44.46
CA THR A 14 -7.16 5.37 43.63
C THR A 14 -6.33 4.11 43.43
N ALA A 15 -6.27 3.63 42.19
CA ALA A 15 -5.52 2.43 41.80
C ALA A 15 -4.07 2.64 42.31
N LYS A 16 -3.72 1.94 43.39
CA LYS A 16 -2.38 1.98 44.02
C LYS A 16 -1.37 1.66 42.90
N LYS A 17 -0.51 2.60 42.53
CA LYS A 17 0.54 2.42 41.54
C LYS A 17 1.34 1.18 41.89
N MET A 18 1.07 0.07 41.22
CA MET A 18 1.79 -1.19 41.43
C MET A 18 3.25 -1.00 41.03
N ASN A 19 4.17 -1.49 41.86
CA ASN A 19 5.59 -1.46 41.59
C ASN A 19 5.89 -2.22 40.27
N LEU A 20 6.81 -1.69 39.45
CA LEU A 20 7.12 -2.21 38.12
C LEU A 20 7.43 -3.72 38.15
N LYS A 21 8.19 -4.16 39.17
CA LYS A 21 8.52 -5.59 39.37
C LYS A 21 7.29 -6.48 39.57
N THR A 22 6.33 -6.00 40.38
CA THR A 22 5.09 -6.75 40.65
C THR A 22 4.20 -6.80 39.40
N ARG A 23 4.18 -5.74 38.60
CA ARG A 23 3.45 -5.69 37.33
C ARG A 23 4.07 -6.64 36.30
N LEU A 24 5.40 -6.64 36.14
CA LEU A 24 6.13 -7.54 35.25
C LEU A 24 5.91 -9.01 35.65
N TYR A 25 6.00 -9.35 36.93
CA TYR A 25 5.78 -10.72 37.42
C TYR A 25 4.35 -11.19 37.15
N ARG A 26 3.35 -10.33 37.39
CA ARG A 26 1.93 -10.64 37.12
C ARG A 26 1.63 -10.84 35.64
N GLN A 27 2.32 -10.12 34.76
CA GLN A 27 2.15 -10.15 33.31
C GLN A 27 3.18 -11.04 32.59
N ARG A 28 3.98 -11.85 33.32
CA ARG A 28 5.09 -12.63 32.75
C ARG A 28 4.67 -13.51 31.56
N TYR A 29 3.50 -14.10 31.58
CA TYR A 29 3.01 -14.93 30.48
C TYR A 29 2.79 -14.13 29.20
N LEU A 30 2.31 -12.89 29.31
CA LEU A 30 2.17 -12.01 28.14
C LEU A 30 3.54 -11.68 27.53
N TYR A 31 4.55 -11.43 28.37
CA TYR A 31 5.91 -11.17 27.88
C TYR A 31 6.53 -12.42 27.25
N ILE A 32 6.32 -13.61 27.84
CA ILE A 32 6.81 -14.87 27.26
C ILE A 32 6.17 -15.11 25.88
N MET A 33 4.88 -14.83 25.72
CA MET A 33 4.20 -14.94 24.41
C MET A 33 4.72 -13.90 23.39
N LEU A 34 5.22 -12.76 23.86
CA LEU A 34 5.75 -11.70 22.99
C LEU A 34 7.20 -11.98 22.53
N ILE A 35 7.98 -12.75 23.30
CA ILE A 35 9.41 -13.05 23.01
C ILE A 35 9.60 -13.59 21.58
N PRO A 36 8.86 -14.61 21.08
CA PRO A 36 9.05 -15.11 19.72
C PRO A 36 8.85 -14.04 18.65
N ALA A 37 7.84 -13.18 18.83
CA ALA A 37 7.57 -12.08 17.91
C ALA A 37 8.68 -11.02 17.94
N ILE A 38 9.18 -10.67 19.13
CA ILE A 38 10.31 -9.73 19.28
C ILE A 38 11.58 -10.29 18.62
N ILE A 39 11.90 -11.56 18.88
CA ILE A 39 13.06 -12.21 18.26
C ILE A 39 12.94 -12.18 16.74
N TRP A 40 11.76 -12.52 16.20
CA TRP A 40 11.50 -12.45 14.77
C TRP A 40 11.72 -11.04 14.18
N VAL A 41 11.18 -10.01 14.83
CA VAL A 41 11.35 -8.61 14.40
C VAL A 41 12.83 -8.21 14.46
N ILE A 42 13.55 -8.57 15.52
CA ILE A 42 14.99 -8.26 15.65
C ILE A 42 15.77 -8.93 14.51
N LEU A 43 15.55 -10.22 14.28
CA LEU A 43 16.31 -10.98 13.27
C LEU A 43 15.96 -10.57 11.84
N MET A 44 14.68 -10.29 11.54
CA MET A 44 14.23 -10.07 10.17
C MET A 44 14.14 -8.59 9.79
N CYS A 45 13.96 -7.67 10.76
CA CYS A 45 13.85 -6.24 10.47
C CYS A 45 15.09 -5.47 10.92
N TYR A 46 15.58 -5.68 12.15
CA TYR A 46 16.69 -4.87 12.68
C TYR A 46 18.06 -5.39 12.23
N LEU A 47 18.28 -6.71 12.20
CA LEU A 47 19.57 -7.26 11.79
C LEU A 47 19.95 -6.83 10.36
N PRO A 48 19.06 -6.88 9.34
CA PRO A 48 19.41 -6.40 7.99
C PRO A 48 19.74 -4.91 7.93
N MET A 49 19.26 -4.08 8.89
CA MET A 49 19.59 -2.65 8.93
C MET A 49 21.09 -2.40 9.16
N PHE A 50 21.84 -3.34 9.74
CA PHE A 50 23.29 -3.23 9.79
C PHE A 50 23.93 -3.20 8.40
N GLY A 51 23.27 -3.78 7.39
CA GLY A 51 23.66 -3.65 5.98
C GLY A 51 23.70 -2.22 5.45
N LEU A 52 23.01 -1.27 6.09
CA LEU A 52 23.11 0.16 5.74
C LEU A 52 24.53 0.70 5.88
N TYR A 53 25.37 0.05 6.71
CA TYR A 53 26.79 0.41 6.82
C TYR A 53 27.52 0.32 5.47
N MET A 54 27.14 -0.62 4.59
CA MET A 54 27.70 -0.76 3.25
C MET A 54 27.54 0.50 2.39
N ALA A 55 26.45 1.25 2.59
CA ALA A 55 26.21 2.51 1.85
C ALA A 55 27.25 3.61 2.17
N PHE A 56 28.00 3.45 3.25
CA PHE A 56 29.01 4.39 3.73
C PHE A 56 30.43 3.86 3.57
N THR A 57 30.60 2.64 3.06
CA THR A 57 31.89 1.98 2.89
C THR A 57 32.09 1.52 1.45
N ASN A 58 33.36 1.36 1.07
CA ASN A 58 33.72 0.74 -0.21
C ASN A 58 33.75 -0.80 -0.07
N TYR A 59 32.57 -1.39 0.23
CA TYR A 59 32.44 -2.81 0.41
C TYR A 59 32.46 -3.53 -0.94
N VAL A 60 33.44 -4.41 -1.13
CA VAL A 60 33.53 -5.33 -2.28
C VAL A 60 33.64 -6.75 -1.76
N PRO A 61 32.78 -7.68 -2.20
CA PRO A 61 32.89 -9.09 -1.83
C PRO A 61 34.17 -9.68 -2.45
N ASP A 62 35.20 -9.91 -1.66
CA ASP A 62 36.53 -10.39 -2.09
C ASP A 62 36.77 -11.88 -1.80
N GLY A 63 35.72 -12.60 -1.38
CA GLY A 63 35.79 -13.99 -1.01
C GLY A 63 36.29 -14.25 0.42
N THR A 64 36.63 -13.23 1.19
CA THR A 64 36.92 -13.35 2.62
C THR A 64 35.63 -13.52 3.43
N PRO A 65 35.71 -14.03 4.71
CA PRO A 65 34.53 -14.13 5.54
C PRO A 65 33.77 -12.80 5.67
N PHE A 66 32.47 -12.85 5.55
CA PHE A 66 31.58 -11.66 5.51
C PHE A 66 31.92 -10.59 6.55
N PHE A 67 32.11 -10.99 7.81
CA PHE A 67 32.40 -10.01 8.89
C PHE A 67 33.77 -9.34 8.71
N GLN A 68 34.74 -10.00 8.13
CA GLN A 68 36.08 -9.44 7.90
C GLN A 68 36.02 -8.41 6.77
N SER A 69 35.41 -8.74 5.62
CA SER A 69 35.19 -7.79 4.53
C SER A 69 34.32 -6.62 4.96
N PHE A 70 33.24 -6.91 5.70
CA PHE A 70 32.27 -5.90 6.09
C PHE A 70 32.84 -4.82 7.01
N PHE A 71 33.59 -5.22 8.06
CA PHE A 71 34.22 -4.26 8.99
C PHE A 71 35.60 -3.80 8.54
N GLY A 72 36.24 -4.52 7.62
CA GLY A 72 37.53 -4.11 7.03
C GLY A 72 37.44 -3.15 5.87
N SER A 73 36.23 -2.89 5.35
CA SER A 73 36.02 -2.01 4.21
C SER A 73 36.33 -0.55 4.57
N GLU A 74 36.95 0.17 3.64
CA GLU A 74 37.28 1.59 3.78
C GLU A 74 36.00 2.44 3.92
N PHE A 75 35.97 3.32 4.91
CA PHE A 75 34.84 4.22 5.13
C PHE A 75 34.92 5.41 4.17
N VAL A 76 33.99 5.49 3.21
CA VAL A 76 33.92 6.54 2.17
C VAL A 76 32.83 7.59 2.42
N GLY A 77 32.13 7.46 3.53
CA GLY A 77 31.07 8.41 3.92
C GLY A 77 29.92 8.45 2.91
N LEU A 78 29.55 9.61 2.43
CA LEU A 78 28.41 9.81 1.51
C LEU A 78 28.78 9.71 0.02
N GLN A 79 29.96 9.15 -0.32
CA GLN A 79 30.44 9.14 -1.70
C GLN A 79 29.47 8.43 -2.65
N TRP A 80 28.98 7.24 -2.29
CA TRP A 80 28.04 6.48 -3.12
C TRP A 80 26.68 7.15 -3.27
N ILE A 81 26.22 7.82 -2.22
CA ILE A 81 24.96 8.59 -2.26
C ILE A 81 25.13 9.81 -3.19
N LYS A 82 26.25 10.51 -3.11
CA LYS A 82 26.56 11.63 -4.02
C LYS A 82 26.66 11.15 -5.46
N TYR A 83 27.38 10.05 -5.69
CA TYR A 83 27.50 9.45 -7.02
C TYR A 83 26.12 9.13 -7.60
N PHE A 84 25.24 8.44 -6.85
CA PHE A 84 23.90 8.12 -7.32
C PHE A 84 23.07 9.37 -7.66
N ILE A 85 23.12 10.41 -6.81
CA ILE A 85 22.29 11.61 -6.99
C ILE A 85 22.82 12.50 -8.14
N PHE A 86 24.12 12.67 -8.26
CA PHE A 86 24.70 13.69 -9.13
C PHE A 86 25.41 13.13 -10.37
N ASP A 87 26.04 11.96 -10.27
CA ASP A 87 26.96 11.47 -11.30
C ASP A 87 26.38 10.28 -12.10
N SER A 88 25.48 9.48 -11.54
CA SER A 88 24.94 8.28 -12.22
C SER A 88 24.04 8.59 -13.41
N GLY A 89 23.44 9.79 -13.47
CA GLY A 89 22.43 10.15 -14.46
C GLY A 89 21.08 9.44 -14.33
N ASP A 90 20.99 8.39 -13.51
CA ASP A 90 19.78 7.57 -13.35
C ASP A 90 18.83 8.09 -12.26
N PHE A 91 19.35 8.87 -11.30
CA PHE A 91 18.56 9.36 -10.17
C PHE A 91 17.28 10.06 -10.61
N TYR A 92 17.37 11.00 -11.57
CA TYR A 92 16.21 11.73 -12.05
C TYR A 92 15.17 10.80 -12.70
N LYS A 93 15.61 9.84 -13.53
CA LYS A 93 14.71 8.87 -14.18
C LYS A 93 14.00 8.00 -13.14
N VAL A 94 14.75 7.44 -12.21
CA VAL A 94 14.25 6.56 -11.14
C VAL A 94 13.26 7.28 -10.25
N MET A 95 13.60 8.51 -9.81
CA MET A 95 12.70 9.32 -8.98
C MET A 95 11.43 9.73 -9.72
N ARG A 96 11.57 10.19 -10.98
CA ARG A 96 10.42 10.52 -11.83
C ARG A 96 9.46 9.33 -11.97
N ASN A 97 9.99 8.15 -12.29
CA ASN A 97 9.19 6.95 -12.50
C ASN A 97 8.52 6.49 -11.21
N THR A 98 9.26 6.48 -10.10
CA THR A 98 8.74 6.12 -8.78
C THR A 98 7.60 7.05 -8.38
N LEU A 99 7.83 8.36 -8.45
CA LEU A 99 6.81 9.34 -8.06
C LEU A 99 5.60 9.33 -9.01
N ALA A 100 5.83 9.25 -10.33
CA ALA A 100 4.75 9.21 -11.31
C ALA A 100 3.85 7.98 -11.12
N THR A 101 4.45 6.79 -10.99
CA THR A 101 3.70 5.54 -10.77
C THR A 101 2.96 5.57 -9.43
N SER A 102 3.62 6.01 -8.35
CA SER A 102 3.01 6.05 -7.02
C SER A 102 1.89 7.09 -6.94
N LEU A 103 2.07 8.30 -7.48
CA LEU A 103 1.04 9.32 -7.48
C LEU A 103 -0.19 8.88 -8.29
N LEU A 104 0.02 8.33 -9.50
CA LEU A 104 -1.09 7.79 -10.28
C LEU A 104 -1.79 6.65 -9.54
N THR A 105 -1.04 5.75 -8.91
CA THR A 105 -1.61 4.68 -8.11
C THR A 105 -2.46 5.25 -6.96
N ILE A 106 -1.99 6.25 -6.22
CA ILE A 106 -2.75 6.89 -5.13
C ILE A 106 -4.03 7.53 -5.66
N ILE A 107 -3.95 8.26 -6.78
CA ILE A 107 -5.11 8.93 -7.39
C ILE A 107 -6.24 7.94 -7.71
N PHE A 108 -5.91 6.71 -8.14
CA PHE A 108 -6.92 5.70 -8.45
C PHE A 108 -7.24 4.78 -7.27
N SER A 109 -6.25 4.41 -6.47
CA SER A 109 -6.41 3.43 -5.38
C SER A 109 -7.13 3.98 -4.14
N ILE A 110 -7.26 5.29 -3.99
CA ILE A 110 -8.07 5.87 -2.91
C ILE A 110 -9.56 5.94 -3.30
N PRO A 111 -9.97 6.52 -4.45
CA PRO A 111 -11.40 6.63 -4.78
C PRO A 111 -12.04 5.28 -5.14
N ALA A 112 -11.33 4.38 -5.83
CA ALA A 112 -11.91 3.14 -6.31
C ALA A 112 -12.48 2.24 -5.18
N PRO A 113 -11.77 1.97 -4.07
CA PRO A 113 -12.32 1.25 -2.93
C PRO A 113 -13.50 1.95 -2.27
N ILE A 114 -13.51 3.28 -2.22
CA ILE A 114 -14.62 4.07 -1.67
C ILE A 114 -15.86 3.85 -2.52
N ILE A 115 -15.74 3.96 -3.85
CA ILE A 115 -16.85 3.72 -4.79
C ILE A 115 -17.41 2.31 -4.61
N ILE A 116 -16.54 1.29 -4.51
CA ILE A 116 -16.98 -0.09 -4.26
C ILE A 116 -17.68 -0.22 -2.91
N ALA A 117 -17.15 0.38 -1.85
CA ALA A 117 -17.78 0.32 -0.52
C ALA A 117 -19.16 0.96 -0.52
N LEU A 118 -19.30 2.14 -1.14
CA LEU A 118 -20.59 2.82 -1.29
C LEU A 118 -21.57 1.98 -2.12
N ALA A 119 -21.14 1.44 -3.26
CA ALA A 119 -21.98 0.58 -4.09
C ALA A 119 -22.43 -0.69 -3.34
N LEU A 120 -21.51 -1.34 -2.62
CA LEU A 120 -21.84 -2.50 -1.78
C LEU A 120 -22.78 -2.16 -0.65
N ASN A 121 -22.70 -0.94 -0.08
CA ASN A 121 -23.59 -0.52 1.00
C ASN A 121 -25.03 -0.35 0.51
N GLU A 122 -25.23 0.09 -0.73
CA GLU A 122 -26.55 0.28 -1.35
C GLU A 122 -27.25 -1.06 -1.74
N ILE A 123 -26.53 -2.16 -1.82
CA ILE A 123 -27.10 -3.47 -2.18
C ILE A 123 -27.93 -4.03 -1.02
N ARG A 124 -29.25 -4.09 -1.24
CA ARG A 124 -30.22 -4.62 -0.25
C ARG A 124 -30.24 -6.14 -0.14
N MET A 125 -30.03 -6.85 -1.26
CA MET A 125 -30.07 -8.31 -1.31
C MET A 125 -28.80 -8.91 -0.71
N ARG A 126 -28.87 -9.49 0.50
CA ARG A 126 -27.71 -10.05 1.23
C ARG A 126 -26.92 -11.10 0.41
N ARG A 127 -27.60 -11.97 -0.35
CA ARG A 127 -26.94 -13.00 -1.17
C ARG A 127 -26.15 -12.36 -2.31
N PHE A 128 -26.77 -11.44 -3.03
CA PHE A 128 -26.11 -10.71 -4.12
C PHE A 128 -24.93 -9.86 -3.62
N LYS A 129 -25.11 -9.12 -2.52
CA LYS A 129 -24.04 -8.38 -1.86
C LYS A 129 -22.82 -9.27 -1.57
N ARG A 130 -23.05 -10.47 -1.01
CA ARG A 130 -21.98 -11.43 -0.70
C ARG A 130 -21.25 -11.91 -1.97
N VAL A 131 -21.97 -12.23 -3.03
CA VAL A 131 -21.36 -12.63 -4.32
C VAL A 131 -20.50 -11.51 -4.88
N VAL A 132 -21.03 -10.27 -4.96
CA VAL A 132 -20.27 -9.12 -5.46
C VAL A 132 -19.02 -8.85 -4.62
N GLN A 133 -19.13 -8.92 -3.29
CA GLN A 133 -17.99 -8.82 -2.37
C GLN A 133 -16.92 -9.88 -2.69
N THR A 134 -17.31 -11.15 -2.78
CA THR A 134 -16.36 -12.25 -3.03
C THR A 134 -15.65 -12.06 -4.37
N VAL A 135 -16.41 -11.73 -5.43
CA VAL A 135 -15.83 -11.50 -6.77
C VAL A 135 -14.90 -10.29 -6.78
N SER A 136 -15.29 -9.20 -6.11
CA SER A 136 -14.47 -7.98 -6.03
C SER A 136 -13.17 -8.18 -5.23
N TYR A 137 -13.17 -9.09 -4.24
CA TYR A 137 -11.99 -9.37 -3.41
C TYR A 137 -11.03 -10.36 -4.06
N LEU A 138 -11.50 -11.19 -4.98
CA LEU A 138 -10.73 -12.26 -5.60
C LEU A 138 -9.41 -11.79 -6.23
N PRO A 139 -9.34 -10.68 -6.98
CA PRO A 139 -8.09 -10.21 -7.61
C PRO A 139 -6.95 -9.97 -6.61
N TYR A 140 -7.26 -9.60 -5.37
CA TYR A 140 -6.25 -9.36 -4.33
C TYR A 140 -5.43 -10.62 -3.98
N PHE A 141 -6.05 -11.79 -4.05
CA PHE A 141 -5.41 -13.07 -3.70
C PHE A 141 -4.64 -13.72 -4.86
N ILE A 142 -4.76 -13.16 -6.07
CA ILE A 142 -4.03 -13.64 -7.24
C ILE A 142 -2.58 -13.13 -7.19
N SER A 143 -1.61 -13.97 -7.55
CA SER A 143 -0.20 -13.55 -7.61
C SER A 143 0.04 -12.47 -8.67
N TRP A 144 1.06 -11.64 -8.47
CA TRP A 144 1.44 -10.65 -9.48
C TRP A 144 1.85 -11.26 -10.82
N VAL A 145 2.39 -12.49 -10.82
CA VAL A 145 2.71 -13.20 -12.06
C VAL A 145 1.47 -13.41 -12.94
N VAL A 146 0.38 -13.84 -12.33
CA VAL A 146 -0.89 -14.05 -13.05
C VAL A 146 -1.50 -12.70 -13.46
N VAL A 147 -1.49 -11.71 -12.59
CA VAL A 147 -2.00 -10.35 -12.91
C VAL A 147 -1.23 -9.75 -14.07
N ALA A 148 0.11 -9.80 -14.04
CA ALA A 148 0.95 -9.31 -15.12
C ALA A 148 0.62 -9.98 -16.45
N ASN A 149 0.52 -11.31 -16.49
CA ASN A 149 0.13 -12.04 -17.70
C ASN A 149 -1.25 -11.65 -18.23
N ILE A 150 -2.23 -11.45 -17.32
CA ILE A 150 -3.57 -10.97 -17.72
C ILE A 150 -3.45 -9.60 -18.42
N PHE A 151 -2.76 -8.64 -17.81
CA PHE A 151 -2.62 -7.30 -18.38
C PHE A 151 -1.81 -7.31 -19.69
N ILE A 152 -0.71 -8.07 -19.77
CA ILE A 152 0.09 -8.22 -20.99
C ILE A 152 -0.75 -8.81 -22.11
N THR A 153 -1.55 -9.85 -21.85
CA THR A 153 -2.41 -10.50 -22.85
C THR A 153 -3.55 -9.57 -23.29
N LEU A 154 -4.23 -8.90 -22.35
CA LEU A 154 -5.34 -7.99 -22.67
C LEU A 154 -4.89 -6.78 -23.49
N LEU A 155 -3.69 -6.27 -23.22
CA LEU A 155 -3.10 -5.08 -23.84
C LEU A 155 -2.13 -5.42 -24.97
N SER A 156 -2.02 -6.70 -25.38
CA SER A 156 -1.22 -7.09 -26.54
C SER A 156 -1.79 -6.50 -27.84
N GLN A 157 -1.02 -6.52 -28.90
CA GLN A 157 -1.45 -6.01 -30.20
C GLN A 157 -2.75 -6.68 -30.69
N ASP A 158 -2.87 -8.02 -30.52
CA ASP A 158 -4.05 -8.81 -30.82
C ASP A 158 -4.98 -8.97 -29.59
N GLY A 159 -4.77 -8.18 -28.56
CA GLY A 159 -5.50 -8.27 -27.30
C GLY A 159 -6.93 -7.76 -27.37
N VAL A 160 -7.75 -8.21 -26.41
CA VAL A 160 -9.18 -7.89 -26.35
C VAL A 160 -9.43 -6.37 -26.30
N ILE A 161 -8.56 -5.60 -25.64
CA ILE A 161 -8.71 -4.14 -25.54
C ILE A 161 -8.57 -3.50 -26.92
N ASN A 162 -7.55 -3.85 -27.70
CA ASN A 162 -7.39 -3.36 -29.06
C ASN A 162 -8.55 -3.79 -29.97
N ALA A 163 -8.99 -5.05 -29.87
CA ALA A 163 -10.12 -5.54 -30.65
C ALA A 163 -11.42 -4.77 -30.37
N ILE A 164 -11.69 -4.42 -29.10
CA ILE A 164 -12.86 -3.60 -28.72
C ILE A 164 -12.71 -2.17 -29.25
N CYS A 165 -11.54 -1.54 -29.07
CA CYS A 165 -11.29 -0.17 -29.53
C CYS A 165 -11.41 -0.02 -31.06
N LEU A 166 -10.87 -0.98 -31.83
CA LEU A 166 -11.02 -1.04 -33.28
C LEU A 166 -12.48 -1.22 -33.70
N LYS A 167 -13.21 -2.14 -33.06
CA LYS A 167 -14.62 -2.37 -33.34
C LYS A 167 -15.50 -1.18 -33.08
N LEU A 168 -15.14 -0.38 -32.05
CA LEU A 168 -15.85 0.87 -31.68
C LEU A 168 -15.36 2.09 -32.48
N HIS A 169 -14.44 1.91 -33.42
CA HIS A 169 -13.80 2.99 -34.20
C HIS A 169 -13.17 4.09 -33.31
N LEU A 170 -12.65 3.70 -32.15
CA LEU A 170 -11.92 4.61 -31.24
C LEU A 170 -10.45 4.77 -31.63
N ILE A 171 -9.91 3.80 -32.36
CA ILE A 171 -8.55 3.78 -32.90
C ILE A 171 -8.61 3.19 -34.31
N ASP A 172 -7.70 3.65 -35.18
CA ASP A 172 -7.58 3.16 -36.56
C ASP A 172 -6.63 1.96 -36.66
N GLU A 173 -5.61 1.90 -35.78
CA GLU A 173 -4.61 0.83 -35.73
C GLU A 173 -4.41 0.33 -34.29
N PRO A 174 -4.00 -0.95 -34.10
CA PRO A 174 -3.75 -1.51 -32.76
C PRO A 174 -2.64 -0.76 -32.03
N ILE A 175 -2.89 -0.35 -30.80
CA ILE A 175 -1.92 0.32 -29.95
C ILE A 175 -0.96 -0.72 -29.33
N GLN A 176 0.33 -0.45 -29.43
CA GLN A 176 1.37 -1.26 -28.79
C GLN A 176 1.70 -0.71 -27.41
N TYR A 177 0.84 -1.01 -26.41
CA TYR A 177 0.91 -0.43 -25.08
C TYR A 177 2.25 -0.66 -24.36
N PHE A 178 2.85 -1.84 -24.53
CA PHE A 178 4.14 -2.19 -23.90
C PHE A 178 5.38 -1.84 -24.75
N GLN A 179 5.21 -1.15 -25.85
CA GLN A 179 6.32 -0.57 -26.60
C GLN A 179 6.46 0.93 -26.40
N ASN A 180 5.44 1.57 -25.85
CA ASN A 180 5.45 2.98 -25.55
C ASN A 180 5.40 3.21 -24.03
N GLY A 181 6.53 3.64 -23.46
CA GLY A 181 6.66 3.87 -22.03
C GLY A 181 5.67 4.87 -21.42
N LYS A 182 5.09 5.77 -22.22
CA LYS A 182 4.08 6.74 -21.74
C LYS A 182 2.83 6.07 -21.16
N TYR A 183 2.47 4.87 -21.64
CA TYR A 183 1.32 4.12 -21.09
C TYR A 183 1.68 3.32 -19.84
N PHE A 184 2.95 3.04 -19.62
CA PHE A 184 3.38 2.10 -18.59
C PHE A 184 2.95 2.49 -17.17
N TRP A 185 3.11 3.75 -16.79
CA TRP A 185 2.70 4.22 -15.45
C TRP A 185 1.19 4.07 -15.23
N TRP A 186 0.39 4.31 -16.28
CA TRP A 186 -1.06 4.14 -16.23
C TRP A 186 -1.45 2.68 -16.10
N ILE A 187 -0.78 1.80 -16.84
CA ILE A 187 -1.01 0.35 -16.79
C ILE A 187 -0.74 -0.17 -15.38
N ILE A 188 0.40 0.20 -14.79
CA ILE A 188 0.75 -0.19 -13.43
C ILE A 188 -0.25 0.37 -12.41
N ALA A 189 -0.63 1.64 -12.51
CA ALA A 189 -1.60 2.26 -11.60
C ALA A 189 -2.98 1.59 -11.68
N ILE A 190 -3.45 1.27 -12.89
CA ILE A 190 -4.72 0.57 -13.11
C ILE A 190 -4.64 -0.87 -12.59
N ALA A 191 -3.54 -1.59 -12.85
CA ALA A 191 -3.34 -2.96 -12.37
C ALA A 191 -3.33 -3.03 -10.83
N ASN A 192 -2.59 -2.12 -10.18
CA ASN A 192 -2.56 -1.98 -8.72
C ASN A 192 -3.96 -1.70 -8.15
N THR A 193 -4.66 -0.76 -8.77
CA THR A 193 -6.00 -0.37 -8.34
C THR A 193 -6.97 -1.53 -8.51
N TRP A 194 -7.02 -2.16 -9.67
CA TRP A 194 -7.90 -3.30 -9.93
C TRP A 194 -7.66 -4.46 -8.95
N LYS A 195 -6.39 -4.77 -8.69
CA LYS A 195 -6.01 -5.81 -7.75
C LYS A 195 -6.45 -5.49 -6.33
N GLY A 196 -6.29 -4.24 -5.89
CA GLY A 196 -6.48 -3.82 -4.49
C GLY A 196 -7.86 -3.28 -4.15
N MET A 197 -8.61 -2.71 -5.12
CA MET A 197 -9.82 -1.92 -4.85
C MET A 197 -10.90 -2.67 -4.07
N GLY A 198 -11.11 -3.95 -4.40
CA GLY A 198 -12.12 -4.77 -3.72
C GLY A 198 -11.75 -5.01 -2.25
N TYR A 199 -10.56 -5.51 -1.99
CA TYR A 199 -10.10 -5.82 -0.64
C TYR A 199 -10.02 -4.56 0.24
N ASN A 200 -9.47 -3.48 -0.27
CA ASN A 200 -9.36 -2.21 0.46
C ASN A 200 -10.74 -1.59 0.74
N SER A 201 -11.78 -1.94 -0.02
CA SER A 201 -13.15 -1.48 0.26
C SER A 201 -13.70 -1.98 1.60
N ILE A 202 -13.14 -3.04 2.18
CA ILE A 202 -13.53 -3.58 3.49
C ILE A 202 -13.35 -2.52 4.58
N ILE A 203 -12.27 -1.74 4.53
CA ILE A 203 -11.98 -0.70 5.52
C ILE A 203 -13.07 0.36 5.51
N TYR A 204 -13.42 0.85 4.31
CA TYR A 204 -14.46 1.85 4.15
C TYR A 204 -15.85 1.30 4.47
N LEU A 205 -16.15 0.05 4.08
CA LEU A 205 -17.42 -0.59 4.41
C LEU A 205 -17.59 -0.78 5.92
N SER A 206 -16.52 -1.09 6.63
CA SER A 206 -16.49 -1.17 8.09
C SER A 206 -16.76 0.19 8.72
N ALA A 207 -16.14 1.25 8.21
CA ALA A 207 -16.36 2.62 8.69
C ALA A 207 -17.81 3.07 8.44
N ILE A 208 -18.40 2.77 7.27
CA ILE A 208 -19.81 3.05 6.96
C ILE A 208 -20.72 2.34 7.96
N SER A 209 -20.42 1.08 8.30
CA SER A 209 -21.22 0.31 9.26
C SER A 209 -21.18 0.86 10.70
N GLY A 210 -20.21 1.73 11.01
CA GLY A 210 -20.09 2.41 12.30
C GLY A 210 -20.86 3.75 12.38
N ILE A 211 -21.46 4.22 11.27
CA ILE A 211 -22.25 5.45 11.26
C ILE A 211 -23.60 5.20 11.94
N ASP A 212 -24.01 6.12 12.82
CA ASP A 212 -25.29 6.00 13.54
C ASP A 212 -26.48 5.97 12.56
N ALA A 213 -27.31 4.93 12.67
CA ALA A 213 -28.49 4.77 11.86
C ALA A 213 -29.51 5.91 12.03
N ALA A 214 -29.56 6.53 13.22
CA ALA A 214 -30.47 7.65 13.50
C ALA A 214 -30.23 8.84 12.55
N ILE A 215 -29.00 9.07 12.11
CA ILE A 215 -28.67 10.15 11.16
C ILE A 215 -29.32 9.86 9.79
N TYR A 216 -29.31 8.61 9.34
CA TYR A 216 -29.94 8.23 8.07
C TYR A 216 -31.48 8.26 8.17
N GLU A 217 -32.04 7.86 9.32
CA GLU A 217 -33.48 7.91 9.58
C GLU A 217 -33.98 9.36 9.59
N ALA A 218 -33.29 10.28 10.27
CA ALA A 218 -33.60 11.71 10.25
C ALA A 218 -33.58 12.27 8.84
N ALA A 219 -32.55 11.94 8.05
CA ALA A 219 -32.46 12.38 6.66
C ALA A 219 -33.59 11.81 5.77
N GLU A 220 -34.11 10.61 6.08
CA GLU A 220 -35.27 10.05 5.40
C GLU A 220 -36.55 10.84 5.69
N VAL A 221 -36.75 11.24 6.94
CA VAL A 221 -37.88 12.07 7.33
C VAL A 221 -37.83 13.46 6.63
N ASP A 222 -36.59 14.00 6.45
CA ASP A 222 -36.35 15.24 5.71
C ASP A 222 -36.47 15.09 4.18
N GLY A 223 -36.78 13.88 3.68
CA GLY A 223 -36.97 13.59 2.26
C GLY A 223 -35.66 13.42 1.47
N ALA A 224 -34.51 13.21 2.13
CA ALA A 224 -33.25 13.04 1.43
C ALA A 224 -33.20 11.74 0.61
N GLY A 225 -32.90 11.88 -0.69
CA GLY A 225 -32.68 10.76 -1.61
C GLY A 225 -31.36 10.02 -1.33
N ARG A 226 -31.17 8.85 -1.98
CA ARG A 226 -29.97 8.00 -1.77
C ARG A 226 -28.66 8.73 -2.06
N LEU A 227 -28.58 9.45 -3.18
CA LEU A 227 -27.37 10.21 -3.54
C LEU A 227 -27.08 11.33 -2.55
N GLN A 228 -28.13 12.01 -2.04
CA GLN A 228 -27.98 13.04 -1.03
C GLN A 228 -27.41 12.47 0.27
N LYS A 229 -27.89 11.30 0.73
CA LYS A 229 -27.33 10.61 1.90
C LYS A 229 -25.86 10.23 1.70
N ILE A 230 -25.48 9.74 0.51
CA ILE A 230 -24.08 9.44 0.19
C ILE A 230 -23.21 10.68 0.30
N TRP A 231 -23.60 11.79 -0.35
CA TRP A 231 -22.77 12.99 -0.43
C TRP A 231 -22.75 13.82 0.86
N TYR A 232 -23.87 13.91 1.58
CA TYR A 232 -23.99 14.80 2.73
C TYR A 232 -23.84 14.09 4.09
N ILE A 233 -23.96 12.75 4.13
CA ILE A 233 -23.82 11.97 5.36
C ILE A 233 -22.65 11.01 5.25
N THR A 234 -22.71 10.05 4.32
CA THR A 234 -21.75 8.94 4.29
C THR A 234 -20.32 9.41 4.00
N LEU A 235 -20.12 10.20 2.94
CA LEU A 235 -18.78 10.70 2.57
C LEU A 235 -18.14 11.61 3.63
N PRO A 236 -18.87 12.58 4.23
CA PRO A 236 -18.34 13.37 5.33
C PRO A 236 -17.96 12.52 6.55
N CYS A 237 -18.78 11.52 6.91
CA CYS A 237 -18.46 10.58 8.01
C CYS A 237 -17.25 9.69 7.72
N LEU A 238 -16.94 9.43 6.46
CA LEU A 238 -15.74 8.67 6.04
C LEU A 238 -14.47 9.51 6.01
N LYS A 239 -14.55 10.83 6.16
CA LYS A 239 -13.42 11.76 5.99
C LYS A 239 -12.18 11.33 6.80
N ASP A 240 -12.37 10.99 8.06
CA ASP A 240 -11.25 10.61 8.93
C ASP A 240 -10.57 9.32 8.45
N THR A 241 -11.35 8.33 8.01
CA THR A 241 -10.82 7.09 7.42
C THR A 241 -10.08 7.36 6.12
N ILE A 242 -10.63 8.23 5.25
CA ILE A 242 -9.99 8.63 3.99
C ILE A 242 -8.66 9.32 4.26
N VAL A 243 -8.62 10.25 5.22
CA VAL A 243 -7.39 10.96 5.60
C VAL A 243 -6.33 10.01 6.13
N ILE A 244 -6.70 9.07 7.01
CA ILE A 244 -5.76 8.06 7.52
C ILE A 244 -5.19 7.22 6.37
N MET A 245 -6.05 6.72 5.47
CA MET A 245 -5.60 5.91 4.33
C MET A 245 -4.72 6.71 3.36
N LEU A 246 -5.03 8.01 3.17
CA LEU A 246 -4.20 8.90 2.36
C LEU A 246 -2.81 9.12 2.99
N ILE A 247 -2.74 9.36 4.30
CA ILE A 247 -1.47 9.51 5.01
C ILE A 247 -0.62 8.25 4.88
N LEU A 248 -1.23 7.06 5.05
CA LEU A 248 -0.53 5.79 4.88
C LEU A 248 -0.04 5.59 3.44
N ALA A 249 -0.84 5.95 2.45
CA ALA A 249 -0.47 5.86 1.03
C ALA A 249 0.68 6.81 0.69
N VAL A 250 0.65 8.05 1.19
CA VAL A 250 1.74 9.03 1.01
C VAL A 250 3.01 8.58 1.74
N GLY A 251 2.88 7.96 2.94
CA GLY A 251 4.01 7.36 3.65
C GLY A 251 4.73 6.27 2.86
N GLY A 252 4.02 5.58 1.96
CA GLY A 252 4.56 4.56 1.06
C GLY A 252 4.93 5.05 -0.36
N ILE A 253 4.96 6.36 -0.62
CA ILE A 253 5.09 6.92 -1.98
C ILE A 253 6.37 6.51 -2.72
N LEU A 254 7.43 6.18 -2.01
CA LEU A 254 8.68 5.70 -2.60
C LEU A 254 8.63 4.19 -2.94
N ASN A 255 7.63 3.47 -2.47
CA ASN A 255 7.42 2.06 -2.79
C ASN A 255 6.45 1.95 -3.97
N ALA A 256 7.01 2.00 -5.19
CA ALA A 256 6.24 1.94 -6.44
C ALA A 256 5.85 0.51 -6.85
N GLY A 257 6.24 -0.48 -6.04
CA GLY A 257 5.95 -1.90 -6.26
C GLY A 257 6.97 -2.60 -7.14
N PHE A 258 7.75 -3.48 -6.53
CA PHE A 258 8.83 -4.22 -7.19
C PHE A 258 8.30 -5.27 -8.17
N GLU A 259 7.39 -6.17 -7.71
CA GLU A 259 6.97 -7.33 -8.49
C GLU A 259 6.29 -6.97 -9.81
N GLN A 260 5.34 -6.04 -9.78
CA GLN A 260 4.63 -5.59 -10.97
C GLN A 260 5.55 -4.91 -11.98
N GLN A 261 6.50 -4.10 -11.51
CA GLN A 261 7.48 -3.46 -12.36
C GLN A 261 8.40 -4.50 -13.03
N LEU A 262 8.91 -5.46 -12.24
CA LEU A 262 9.79 -6.52 -12.71
C LEU A 262 9.12 -7.42 -13.76
N LEU A 263 7.85 -7.78 -13.54
CA LEU A 263 7.12 -8.71 -14.38
C LEU A 263 6.58 -8.09 -15.67
N MET A 264 6.27 -6.79 -15.67
CA MET A 264 5.64 -6.10 -16.79
C MET A 264 6.62 -5.26 -17.62
N GLN A 265 7.87 -5.12 -17.19
CA GLN A 265 8.90 -4.37 -17.90
C GLN A 265 9.41 -5.13 -19.15
N ASN A 266 9.96 -4.39 -20.09
CA ASN A 266 10.78 -4.89 -21.19
C ASN A 266 11.86 -3.84 -21.54
N ASN A 267 12.78 -4.18 -22.42
CA ASN A 267 13.90 -3.30 -22.78
C ASN A 267 13.45 -1.98 -23.42
N GLN A 268 12.31 -1.96 -24.13
CA GLN A 268 11.82 -0.77 -24.84
C GLN A 268 11.24 0.30 -23.89
N ILE A 269 10.67 -0.13 -22.77
CA ILE A 269 10.03 0.76 -21.79
C ILE A 269 10.84 0.93 -20.51
N MET A 270 12.10 0.45 -20.46
CA MET A 270 12.94 0.50 -19.29
C MET A 270 13.08 1.92 -18.72
N ASP A 271 13.18 2.93 -19.57
CA ASP A 271 13.26 4.34 -19.15
C ASP A 271 12.04 4.81 -18.35
N TYR A 272 10.92 4.11 -18.41
CA TYR A 272 9.69 4.40 -17.67
C TYR A 272 9.39 3.38 -16.56
N ALA A 273 9.95 2.17 -16.66
CA ALA A 273 9.74 1.09 -15.71
C ALA A 273 10.72 1.08 -14.53
N LEU A 274 11.88 1.73 -14.70
CA LEU A 274 12.93 1.72 -13.69
C LEU A 274 12.54 2.61 -12.50
N VAL A 275 12.03 1.99 -11.43
CA VAL A 275 11.72 2.60 -10.13
C VAL A 275 12.80 2.26 -9.12
N ILE A 276 12.80 2.90 -7.93
CA ILE A 276 13.84 2.71 -6.89
C ILE A 276 14.03 1.24 -6.54
N ASP A 277 12.95 0.51 -6.28
CA ASP A 277 13.01 -0.91 -5.89
C ASP A 277 13.64 -1.76 -7.00
N LEU A 278 13.25 -1.53 -8.25
CA LEU A 278 13.76 -2.26 -9.41
C LEU A 278 15.21 -1.88 -9.74
N TYR A 279 15.56 -0.60 -9.58
CA TYR A 279 16.92 -0.12 -9.73
C TYR A 279 17.85 -0.80 -8.73
N SER A 280 17.49 -0.79 -7.45
CA SER A 280 18.26 -1.42 -6.38
C SER A 280 18.46 -2.92 -6.63
N TYR A 281 17.44 -3.61 -7.12
CA TYR A 281 17.55 -5.02 -7.48
C TYR A 281 18.50 -5.26 -8.66
N LYS A 282 18.35 -4.50 -9.74
CA LYS A 282 19.16 -4.70 -10.97
C LYS A 282 20.64 -4.37 -10.74
N PHE A 283 20.92 -3.24 -10.14
CA PHE A 283 22.29 -2.78 -9.95
C PHE A 283 22.94 -3.40 -8.70
N GLY A 284 22.20 -3.54 -7.61
CA GLY A 284 22.73 -4.08 -6.38
C GLY A 284 22.89 -5.60 -6.36
N ILE A 285 21.94 -6.36 -6.96
CA ILE A 285 21.94 -7.83 -6.90
C ILE A 285 22.37 -8.45 -8.23
N GLN A 286 21.79 -8.02 -9.38
CA GLN A 286 22.10 -8.67 -10.66
C GLN A 286 23.49 -8.27 -11.21
N GLN A 287 23.90 -7.03 -11.03
CA GLN A 287 25.18 -6.54 -11.54
C GLN A 287 26.28 -6.52 -10.49
N SER A 288 25.97 -6.85 -9.23
CA SER A 288 26.92 -6.91 -8.10
C SER A 288 27.74 -5.63 -7.94
N MET A 289 27.13 -4.47 -8.19
CA MET A 289 27.74 -3.15 -8.00
C MET A 289 27.51 -2.65 -6.57
#